data_8c634e4d02e5933449ad18349b516df1
#
_entry.id   8c634e4d02e5933449ad18349b516df1
#
_cell.length_a   1.000
_cell.length_b   1.000
_cell.length_c   1.000
_cell.angle_alpha   90.00
_cell.angle_beta   90.00
_cell.angle_gamma   90.00
#
_symmetry.space_group_name_H-M   'P 1'
#
loop_
_entity.id
_entity.type
_entity.pdbx_description
1 polymer ?
#
loop_
_entity_poly.entity_id
_entity_poly.type
_entity_poly.pdbx_seq_one_letter_code
_entity_poly.pdbx_strand_id
1 'polypeptide(L)'
;KLTDGLIAANPFPAWMSEDDVAYLVAEFEKSGLRGPINRYRNQHRDVAFMLPHKGRSIHQPALFIGGTEDLVLKFTPGIDPIEVMKTVVPNLSKAVLLEGCGHWTQQERPDAVTKHLGEWLTSLPSAL
;
A
#
# COMPACT_ATOMS: atom_id res chain seq x y z
N LYS A 1 -18.04 10.97 -13.24
CA LYS A 1 -17.78 9.54 -12.90
C LYS A 1 -16.38 9.42 -12.31
N LEU A 2 -16.09 8.34 -11.58
CA LEU A 2 -14.76 8.11 -10.96
C LEU A 2 -13.61 8.14 -11.98
N THR A 3 -13.89 7.73 -13.20
CA THR A 3 -12.93 7.68 -14.31
C THR A 3 -12.86 8.97 -15.13
N ASP A 4 -13.69 9.97 -14.83
CA ASP A 4 -13.69 11.23 -15.57
C ASP A 4 -12.38 11.99 -15.26
N GLY A 5 -11.61 12.30 -16.29
CA GLY A 5 -10.31 12.96 -16.16
C GLY A 5 -9.10 12.01 -16.01
N LEU A 6 -9.29 10.69 -15.97
CA LEU A 6 -8.17 9.77 -16.10
C LEU A 6 -7.62 9.80 -17.52
N ILE A 7 -6.31 9.98 -17.64
CA ILE A 7 -5.58 9.94 -18.91
C ILE A 7 -4.88 8.60 -18.99
N ALA A 8 -5.08 7.87 -20.09
CA ALA A 8 -4.36 6.64 -20.33
C ALA A 8 -2.84 6.91 -20.39
N ALA A 9 -2.08 6.14 -19.65
CA ALA A 9 -0.61 6.23 -19.70
C ALA A 9 -0.12 5.78 -21.08
N ASN A 10 0.55 6.70 -21.80
CA ASN A 10 1.17 6.41 -23.08
C ASN A 10 2.48 7.20 -23.21
N PRO A 11 3.65 6.55 -23.23
CA PRO A 11 3.83 5.10 -23.07
C PRO A 11 3.45 4.61 -21.67
N PHE A 12 3.33 3.28 -21.50
CA PHE A 12 3.23 2.69 -20.17
C PHE A 12 4.48 3.01 -19.34
N PRO A 13 4.35 3.12 -18.01
CA PRO A 13 5.51 3.25 -17.14
C PRO A 13 6.44 2.04 -17.31
N ALA A 14 7.74 2.23 -17.13
CA ALA A 14 8.75 1.21 -17.38
C ALA A 14 8.56 -0.09 -16.57
N TRP A 15 7.78 -0.05 -15.50
CA TRP A 15 7.50 -1.20 -14.64
C TRP A 15 6.22 -1.97 -15.05
N MET A 16 5.51 -1.56 -16.12
CA MET A 16 4.27 -2.20 -16.60
C MET A 16 4.34 -2.36 -18.12
N SER A 17 4.12 -3.56 -18.59
CA SER A 17 4.03 -3.91 -20.01
C SER A 17 2.59 -4.05 -20.48
N GLU A 18 2.39 -4.10 -21.82
CA GLU A 18 1.09 -4.44 -22.40
C GLU A 18 0.63 -5.85 -21.99
N ASP A 19 1.55 -6.80 -21.86
CA ASP A 19 1.26 -8.17 -21.45
C ASP A 19 0.77 -8.22 -20.00
N ASP A 20 1.31 -7.39 -19.09
CA ASP A 20 0.83 -7.26 -17.70
C ASP A 20 -0.62 -6.78 -17.68
N VAL A 21 -0.94 -5.78 -18.49
CA VAL A 21 -2.31 -5.25 -18.59
C VAL A 21 -3.24 -6.30 -19.19
N ALA A 22 -2.83 -6.97 -20.26
CA ALA A 22 -3.61 -8.04 -20.89
C ALA A 22 -3.90 -9.18 -19.91
N TYR A 23 -2.91 -9.58 -19.11
CA TYR A 23 -3.09 -10.57 -18.06
C TYR A 23 -4.13 -10.13 -17.01
N LEU A 24 -4.01 -8.90 -16.50
CA LEU A 24 -4.97 -8.36 -15.51
C LEU A 24 -6.40 -8.30 -16.08
N VAL A 25 -6.54 -7.84 -17.34
CA VAL A 25 -7.85 -7.79 -18.02
C VAL A 25 -8.45 -9.20 -18.12
N ALA A 26 -7.67 -10.19 -18.56
CA ALA A 26 -8.16 -11.57 -18.70
C ALA A 26 -8.60 -12.17 -17.34
N GLU A 27 -7.87 -11.87 -16.24
CA GLU A 27 -8.24 -12.34 -14.92
C GLU A 27 -9.52 -11.67 -14.40
N PHE A 28 -9.70 -10.37 -14.65
CA PHE A 28 -10.93 -9.66 -14.26
C PHE A 28 -12.12 -10.02 -15.15
N GLU A 29 -11.93 -10.38 -16.41
CA GLU A 29 -13.00 -10.92 -17.26
C GLU A 29 -13.53 -12.24 -16.71
N LYS A 30 -12.68 -13.11 -16.16
CA LYS A 30 -13.10 -14.37 -15.53
C LYS A 30 -13.79 -14.16 -14.17
N SER A 31 -13.16 -13.36 -13.30
CA SER A 31 -13.60 -13.20 -11.90
C SER A 31 -14.66 -12.11 -11.71
N GLY A 32 -14.72 -11.16 -12.62
CA GLY A 32 -15.49 -9.93 -12.48
C GLY A 32 -14.90 -8.99 -11.41
N LEU A 33 -15.45 -7.79 -11.34
CA LEU A 33 -15.02 -6.73 -10.43
C LEU A 33 -15.78 -6.70 -9.09
N ARG A 34 -16.74 -7.60 -8.90
CA ARG A 34 -17.59 -7.59 -7.68
C ARG A 34 -16.77 -7.76 -6.39
N GLY A 35 -15.83 -8.70 -6.40
CA GLY A 35 -14.96 -8.98 -5.25
C GLY A 35 -14.14 -7.74 -4.85
N PRO A 36 -13.30 -7.20 -5.74
CA PRO A 36 -12.52 -6.01 -5.49
C PRO A 36 -13.36 -4.79 -5.06
N ILE A 37 -14.50 -4.55 -5.72
CA ILE A 37 -15.39 -3.42 -5.38
C ILE A 37 -16.04 -3.61 -4.00
N ASN A 38 -16.33 -4.83 -3.58
CA ASN A 38 -16.92 -5.09 -2.26
C ASN A 38 -15.98 -4.69 -1.11
N ARG A 39 -14.66 -4.65 -1.33
CA ARG A 39 -13.70 -4.10 -0.36
C ARG A 39 -14.09 -2.68 0.04
N TYR A 40 -14.46 -1.85 -0.92
CA TYR A 40 -14.88 -0.46 -0.67
C TYR A 40 -16.32 -0.36 -0.16
N ARG A 41 -17.21 -1.25 -0.60
CA ARG A 41 -18.63 -1.27 -0.16
C ARG A 41 -18.80 -1.70 1.30
N ASN A 42 -17.83 -2.41 1.85
CA ASN A 42 -17.88 -2.92 3.24
C ASN A 42 -17.37 -1.92 4.28
N GLN A 43 -16.95 -0.72 3.91
CA GLN A 43 -16.38 0.25 4.85
C GLN A 43 -17.20 0.46 6.13
N HIS A 44 -18.53 0.54 6.03
CA HIS A 44 -19.40 0.69 7.21
C HIS A 44 -19.35 -0.53 8.14
N ARG A 45 -19.16 -1.74 7.60
CA ARG A 45 -18.97 -2.97 8.38
C ARG A 45 -17.59 -3.01 9.02
N ASP A 46 -16.58 -2.60 8.26
CA ASP A 46 -15.20 -2.52 8.74
C ASP A 46 -15.11 -1.53 9.92
N VAL A 47 -15.76 -0.36 9.81
CA VAL A 47 -15.84 0.61 10.90
C VAL A 47 -16.51 0.00 12.14
N ALA A 48 -17.68 -0.65 11.98
CA ALA A 48 -18.38 -1.29 13.09
C ALA A 48 -17.52 -2.38 13.75
N PHE A 49 -16.80 -3.17 12.96
CA PHE A 49 -15.88 -4.20 13.46
C PHE A 49 -14.69 -3.61 14.21
N MET A 50 -14.16 -2.48 13.74
CA MET A 50 -12.97 -1.84 14.32
C MET A 50 -13.28 -0.98 15.56
N LEU A 51 -14.53 -0.53 15.77
CA LEU A 51 -14.90 0.32 16.92
C LEU A 51 -14.43 -0.22 18.28
N PRO A 52 -14.59 -1.53 18.62
CA PRO A 52 -14.09 -2.09 19.88
C PRO A 52 -12.57 -2.03 20.05
N HIS A 53 -11.85 -1.80 18.96
CA HIS A 53 -10.39 -1.71 18.94
C HIS A 53 -9.87 -0.27 18.94
N LYS A 54 -10.76 0.72 18.99
CA LYS A 54 -10.38 2.14 19.03
C LYS A 54 -9.44 2.42 20.22
N GLY A 55 -8.33 3.08 19.94
CA GLY A 55 -7.31 3.44 20.93
C GLY A 55 -6.30 2.32 21.26
N ARG A 56 -6.41 1.16 20.61
CA ARG A 56 -5.38 0.11 20.71
C ARG A 56 -4.18 0.45 19.83
N SER A 57 -2.99 0.11 20.31
CA SER A 57 -1.75 0.17 19.54
C SER A 57 -1.36 -1.19 18.99
N ILE A 58 -0.58 -1.16 17.89
CA ILE A 58 0.03 -2.35 17.29
C ILE A 58 1.44 -2.48 17.88
N HIS A 59 1.65 -3.47 18.76
CA HIS A 59 2.91 -3.65 19.47
C HIS A 59 3.87 -4.63 18.78
N GLN A 60 3.47 -5.26 17.69
CA GLN A 60 4.34 -6.10 16.89
C GLN A 60 5.42 -5.24 16.21
N PRO A 61 6.62 -5.78 15.97
CA PRO A 61 7.58 -5.13 15.11
C PRO A 61 6.94 -4.81 13.76
N ALA A 62 7.18 -3.61 13.25
CA ALA A 62 6.56 -3.16 12.01
C ALA A 62 7.60 -2.46 11.11
N LEU A 63 7.43 -2.68 9.81
CA LEU A 63 8.12 -1.98 8.74
C LEU A 63 7.08 -1.27 7.87
N PHE A 64 7.33 -0.02 7.53
CA PHE A 64 6.58 0.71 6.52
C PHE A 64 7.46 0.94 5.29
N ILE A 65 6.93 0.65 4.09
CA ILE A 65 7.54 1.00 2.81
C ILE A 65 6.47 1.70 1.97
N GLY A 66 6.76 2.91 1.53
CA GLY A 66 5.88 3.70 0.67
C GLY A 66 6.65 4.39 -0.45
N GLY A 67 5.96 5.02 -1.36
CA GLY A 67 6.56 5.84 -2.42
C GLY A 67 6.37 7.33 -2.17
N THR A 68 7.36 8.17 -2.53
CA THR A 68 7.24 9.64 -2.36
C THR A 68 6.16 10.24 -3.25
N GLU A 69 5.78 9.56 -4.34
CA GLU A 69 4.72 9.97 -5.25
C GLU A 69 3.37 9.30 -4.97
N ASP A 70 3.26 8.52 -3.90
CA ASP A 70 1.98 7.92 -3.50
C ASP A 70 0.98 9.01 -3.07
N LEU A 71 -0.11 9.12 -3.82
CA LEU A 71 -1.18 10.08 -3.53
C LEU A 71 -1.85 9.83 -2.18
N VAL A 72 -1.87 8.58 -1.70
CA VAL A 72 -2.47 8.23 -0.40
C VAL A 72 -1.74 8.93 0.75
N LEU A 73 -0.42 9.05 0.66
CA LEU A 73 0.39 9.78 1.64
C LEU A 73 0.15 11.30 1.60
N LYS A 74 -0.43 11.81 0.51
CA LYS A 74 -0.69 13.23 0.28
C LYS A 74 -2.15 13.64 0.57
N PHE A 75 -3.03 12.70 0.97
CA PHE A 75 -4.46 12.97 1.19
C PHE A 75 -4.75 13.96 2.33
N THR A 76 -3.83 14.11 3.27
CA THR A 76 -3.99 15.04 4.38
C THR A 76 -2.84 16.05 4.37
N PRO A 77 -3.00 17.19 3.69
CA PRO A 77 -1.95 18.20 3.62
C PRO A 77 -1.51 18.68 5.01
N GLY A 78 -0.20 18.79 5.20
CA GLY A 78 0.39 19.26 6.46
C GLY A 78 0.47 18.22 7.58
N ILE A 79 0.01 17.00 7.33
CA ILE A 79 0.17 15.88 8.28
C ILE A 79 1.15 14.87 7.68
N ASP A 80 2.19 14.54 8.45
CA ASP A 80 3.08 13.44 8.11
C ASP A 80 2.42 12.11 8.54
N PRO A 81 2.01 11.26 7.59
CA PRO A 81 1.33 10.00 7.90
C PRO A 81 2.22 9.02 8.67
N ILE A 82 3.55 9.10 8.51
CA ILE A 82 4.50 8.25 9.25
C ILE A 82 4.54 8.67 10.72
N GLU A 83 4.57 9.97 11.01
CA GLU A 83 4.53 10.45 12.39
C GLU A 83 3.20 10.09 13.07
N VAL A 84 2.07 10.18 12.34
CA VAL A 84 0.79 9.69 12.86
C VAL A 84 0.83 8.18 13.11
N MET A 85 1.39 7.40 12.19
CA MET A 85 1.52 5.94 12.35
C MET A 85 2.31 5.58 13.61
N LYS A 86 3.39 6.29 13.92
CA LYS A 86 4.21 6.05 15.13
C LYS A 86 3.41 6.18 16.43
N THR A 87 2.36 6.99 16.45
CA THR A 87 1.51 7.16 17.65
C THR A 87 0.71 5.91 17.98
N VAL A 88 0.41 5.07 17.00
CA VAL A 88 -0.40 3.85 17.14
C VAL A 88 0.40 2.57 16.86
N VAL A 89 1.60 2.69 16.30
CA VAL A 89 2.53 1.59 16.02
C VAL A 89 3.86 1.91 16.71
N PRO A 90 3.97 1.80 18.05
CA PRO A 90 5.16 2.20 18.80
C PRO A 90 6.43 1.42 18.41
N ASN A 91 6.27 0.21 17.86
CA ASN A 91 7.36 -0.62 17.39
C ASN A 91 7.55 -0.55 15.85
N LEU A 92 7.21 0.58 15.23
CA LEU A 92 7.61 0.88 13.85
C LEU A 92 9.13 1.08 13.79
N SER A 93 9.84 -0.02 13.58
CA SER A 93 11.30 -0.05 13.66
C SER A 93 11.99 0.59 12.44
N LYS A 94 11.30 0.63 11.31
CA LYS A 94 11.81 1.22 10.05
C LYS A 94 10.66 1.78 9.22
N ALA A 95 10.84 2.98 8.70
CA ALA A 95 9.97 3.57 7.69
C ALA A 95 10.83 4.00 6.50
N VAL A 96 10.48 3.56 5.30
CA VAL A 96 11.21 3.82 4.05
C VAL A 96 10.29 4.49 3.06
N LEU A 97 10.70 5.62 2.52
CA LEU A 97 10.07 6.25 1.37
C LEU A 97 10.98 6.08 0.16
N LEU A 98 10.48 5.39 -0.86
CA LEU A 98 11.20 5.16 -2.12
C LEU A 98 11.00 6.37 -3.03
N GLU A 99 12.11 7.01 -3.37
CA GLU A 99 12.09 8.24 -4.18
C GLU A 99 11.55 8.00 -5.59
N GLY A 100 10.65 8.89 -6.05
CA GLY A 100 10.02 8.79 -7.37
C GLY A 100 9.19 7.54 -7.59
N CYS A 101 8.75 6.87 -6.52
CA CYS A 101 7.90 5.69 -6.56
C CYS A 101 6.47 6.06 -6.16
N GLY A 102 5.48 5.50 -6.84
CA GLY A 102 4.07 5.69 -6.55
C GLY A 102 3.50 4.69 -5.54
N HIS A 103 2.22 4.37 -5.72
CA HIS A 103 1.46 3.53 -4.80
C HIS A 103 1.83 2.04 -4.88
N TRP A 104 2.20 1.56 -6.05
CA TRP A 104 2.45 0.15 -6.31
C TRP A 104 3.93 -0.21 -6.10
N THR A 105 4.44 0.08 -4.91
CA THR A 105 5.88 -0.04 -4.59
C THR A 105 6.49 -1.37 -4.98
N GLN A 106 5.77 -2.49 -4.80
CA GLN A 106 6.25 -3.84 -5.12
C GLN A 106 6.42 -4.06 -6.62
N GLN A 107 5.62 -3.37 -7.44
CA GLN A 107 5.68 -3.46 -8.90
C GLN A 107 6.65 -2.43 -9.47
N GLU A 108 6.66 -1.23 -8.90
CA GLU A 108 7.48 -0.12 -9.36
C GLU A 108 8.96 -0.25 -8.98
N ARG A 109 9.24 -0.84 -7.81
CA ARG A 109 10.58 -0.96 -7.21
C ARG A 109 10.78 -2.31 -6.51
N PRO A 110 10.59 -3.47 -7.21
CA PRO A 110 10.62 -4.79 -6.58
C PRO A 110 11.92 -5.09 -5.83
N ASP A 111 13.08 -4.72 -6.41
CA ASP A 111 14.38 -4.97 -5.80
C ASP A 111 14.57 -4.18 -4.49
N ALA A 112 14.15 -2.91 -4.48
CA ALA A 112 14.23 -2.07 -3.29
C ALA A 112 13.31 -2.58 -2.17
N VAL A 113 12.08 -2.96 -2.52
CA VAL A 113 11.13 -3.53 -1.56
C VAL A 113 11.67 -4.84 -0.99
N THR A 114 12.13 -5.75 -1.85
CA THR A 114 12.70 -7.04 -1.44
C THR A 114 13.92 -6.85 -0.54
N LYS A 115 14.82 -5.93 -0.88
CA LYS A 115 16.00 -5.60 -0.07
C LYS A 115 15.58 -5.11 1.32
N HIS A 116 14.74 -4.08 1.40
CA HIS A 116 14.34 -3.49 2.69
C HIS A 116 13.57 -4.47 3.55
N LEU A 117 12.70 -5.28 2.96
CA LEU A 117 11.96 -6.33 3.66
C LEU A 117 12.90 -7.41 4.19
N GLY A 118 13.83 -7.89 3.37
CA GLY A 118 14.81 -8.91 3.75
C GLY A 118 15.73 -8.44 4.88
N GLU A 119 16.27 -7.23 4.77
CA GLU A 119 17.08 -6.61 5.83
C GLU A 119 16.31 -6.49 7.14
N TRP A 120 15.06 -6.06 7.07
CA TRP A 120 14.20 -5.91 8.24
C TRP A 120 13.88 -7.26 8.87
N LEU A 121 13.48 -8.27 8.10
CA LEU A 121 13.20 -9.61 8.60
C LEU A 121 14.41 -10.24 9.31
N THR A 122 15.60 -10.05 8.75
CA THR A 122 16.84 -10.56 9.38
C THR A 122 17.24 -9.82 10.63
N SER A 123 16.75 -8.60 10.83
CA SER A 123 17.01 -7.79 12.03
C SER A 123 16.06 -8.13 13.19
N LEU A 124 15.00 -8.88 12.94
CA LEU A 124 14.06 -9.27 13.99
C LEU A 124 14.71 -10.28 14.95
N PRO A 125 14.40 -10.21 16.26
CA PRO A 125 14.84 -11.23 17.21
C PRO A 125 14.34 -12.61 16.75
N SER A 126 15.22 -13.61 16.84
CA SER A 126 14.80 -15.00 16.61
C SER A 126 13.63 -15.31 17.53
N ALA A 127 12.52 -15.80 16.98
CA ALA A 127 11.48 -16.40 17.81
C ALA A 127 12.09 -17.61 18.51
N LEU A 128 12.29 -17.51 19.82
CA LEU A 128 12.67 -18.63 20.67
C LEU A 128 11.47 -19.57 20.86
#